data_0c83979b939e08852ab708e0155783af
#
_entry.id   0c83979b939e08852ab708e0155783af
#
_cell.length_a   1.000
_cell.length_b   1.000
_cell.length_c   1.000
_cell.angle_alpha   90.00
_cell.angle_beta   90.00
_cell.angle_gamma   90.00
#
_symmetry.space_group_name_H-M   'P 1'
#
loop_
_entity.id
_entity.type
_entity.pdbx_description
1 polymer ?
#
loop_
_entity_poly.entity_id
_entity_poly.type
_entity_poly.pdbx_seq_one_letter_code
_entity_poly.pdbx_strand_id
1 'polypeptide(L)'
;MADSVAVKLCKYAKKCYLCHPFSKIRLMREINPKETTRAYAFEMWMQAPMPMVTFFKTLDVSRLVKFSRRNGLKFNMLMCYCIGRAASKIKEFYLLPVGDKLMQYESIAVNTIVANSAGEVSSCDLPYCEDLAQFNNDYMRLTNQVAQSCTDHDLSQESMVIGTSALAQYEIDGAVGMYSGVFNNPFMIWGKYKRSWFKTTLTVSFQFHHTQMDGAHASRFLDGLQREIDSLKL
;
A
#
# COMPACT_ATOMS: atom_id res chain seq x y z
N MET A 1 -34.02 -40.61 -0.94
CA MET A 1 -34.14 -39.71 -2.14
C MET A 1 -33.21 -38.52 -2.09
N ALA A 2 -32.12 -38.54 -1.33
CA ALA A 2 -31.13 -37.45 -1.21
C ALA A 2 -29.84 -37.69 -2.02
N ASP A 3 -29.62 -38.90 -2.52
CA ASP A 3 -28.37 -39.27 -3.19
C ASP A 3 -28.36 -39.02 -4.71
N SER A 4 -29.49 -38.61 -5.29
CA SER A 4 -29.60 -38.42 -6.76
C SER A 4 -29.22 -37.02 -7.24
N VAL A 5 -29.14 -36.01 -6.37
CA VAL A 5 -28.85 -34.61 -6.74
C VAL A 5 -27.34 -34.33 -6.70
N ALA A 6 -26.61 -34.94 -5.77
CA ALA A 6 -25.18 -34.77 -5.64
C ALA A 6 -24.36 -35.35 -6.82
N VAL A 7 -24.87 -36.42 -7.43
CA VAL A 7 -24.21 -37.09 -8.57
C VAL A 7 -24.41 -36.35 -9.88
N LYS A 8 -25.45 -35.52 -10.05
CA LYS A 8 -25.70 -34.73 -11.26
C LYS A 8 -24.87 -33.44 -11.31
N LEU A 9 -24.50 -32.84 -10.17
CA LEU A 9 -23.66 -31.65 -10.13
C LEU A 9 -22.17 -31.95 -10.42
N CYS A 10 -21.72 -33.19 -10.17
CA CYS A 10 -20.36 -33.63 -10.44
C CYS A 10 -20.08 -33.91 -11.94
N LYS A 11 -21.11 -34.09 -12.77
CA LYS A 11 -20.96 -34.36 -14.22
C LYS A 11 -20.77 -33.11 -15.08
N TYR A 12 -21.11 -31.93 -14.59
CA TYR A 12 -20.89 -30.66 -15.31
C TYR A 12 -19.55 -30.00 -15.01
N ALA A 13 -18.86 -30.41 -13.95
CA ALA A 13 -17.54 -29.89 -13.59
C ALA A 13 -16.37 -30.53 -14.37
N LYS A 14 -16.61 -31.49 -15.26
CA LYS A 14 -15.55 -32.26 -15.96
C LYS A 14 -15.23 -31.81 -17.39
N LYS A 15 -15.67 -30.62 -17.80
CA LYS A 15 -15.42 -30.21 -19.20
C LYS A 15 -14.88 -28.78 -19.37
N CYS A 16 -14.18 -28.26 -18.39
CA CYS A 16 -13.42 -27.03 -18.60
C CYS A 16 -12.28 -26.94 -17.58
N TYR A 17 -11.22 -27.67 -17.81
CA TYR A 17 -9.88 -27.32 -17.30
C TYR A 17 -8.89 -28.26 -18.00
N LEU A 18 -8.34 -27.78 -19.09
CA LEU A 18 -6.98 -28.16 -19.45
C LEU A 18 -6.10 -27.77 -18.24
N CYS A 19 -5.86 -28.74 -17.37
CA CYS A 19 -4.86 -28.63 -16.31
C CYS A 19 -3.48 -28.48 -16.96
N HIS A 20 -3.10 -27.27 -17.28
CA HIS A 20 -1.69 -26.93 -17.19
C HIS A 20 -1.33 -27.05 -15.70
N PRO A 21 -0.20 -27.68 -15.34
CA PRO A 21 0.26 -27.62 -13.97
C PRO A 21 0.42 -26.14 -13.65
N PHE A 22 -0.41 -25.62 -12.75
CA PHE A 22 -0.17 -24.32 -12.12
C PHE A 22 1.21 -24.43 -11.47
N SER A 23 2.24 -23.98 -12.19
CA SER A 23 3.43 -23.51 -11.53
C SER A 23 2.91 -22.51 -10.51
N LYS A 24 3.08 -22.76 -9.21
CA LYS A 24 2.79 -21.80 -8.14
C LYS A 24 3.49 -20.52 -8.58
N ILE A 25 2.73 -19.55 -9.08
CA ILE A 25 3.26 -18.23 -9.39
C ILE A 25 3.78 -17.75 -8.04
N ARG A 26 5.08 -17.73 -7.91
CA ARG A 26 5.76 -17.24 -6.71
C ARG A 26 5.60 -15.73 -6.76
N LEU A 27 4.57 -15.20 -6.09
CA LEU A 27 4.25 -13.76 -6.03
C LEU A 27 5.37 -12.96 -5.35
N MET A 28 6.22 -13.65 -4.59
CA MET A 28 7.39 -13.11 -3.91
C MET A 28 8.58 -14.06 -4.08
N ARG A 29 9.77 -13.52 -4.36
CA ARG A 29 11.00 -14.31 -4.48
C ARG A 29 12.19 -13.63 -3.80
N GLU A 30 13.08 -14.41 -3.24
CA GLU A 30 14.40 -13.95 -2.82
C GLU A 30 15.26 -13.62 -4.06
N ILE A 31 15.95 -12.50 -4.01
CA ILE A 31 16.89 -12.09 -5.05
C ILE A 31 18.27 -11.82 -4.46
N ASN A 32 19.30 -12.01 -5.27
CA ASN A 32 20.65 -11.65 -4.88
C ASN A 32 20.81 -10.12 -4.91
N PRO A 33 21.10 -9.45 -3.77
CA PRO A 33 21.27 -8.01 -3.73
C PRO A 33 22.35 -7.50 -4.72
N LYS A 34 23.38 -8.30 -4.99
CA LYS A 34 24.47 -7.95 -5.93
C LYS A 34 24.01 -7.81 -7.38
N GLU A 35 22.87 -8.38 -7.73
CA GLU A 35 22.24 -8.28 -9.05
C GLU A 35 21.28 -7.07 -9.17
N THR A 36 21.23 -6.25 -8.14
CA THR A 36 20.35 -5.08 -8.06
C THR A 36 21.14 -3.78 -7.91
N THR A 37 20.48 -2.65 -8.11
CA THR A 37 21.02 -1.31 -7.80
C THR A 37 21.18 -1.09 -6.29
N ARG A 38 20.74 -2.05 -5.45
CA ARG A 38 20.74 -1.94 -3.99
C ARG A 38 21.86 -2.72 -3.31
N ALA A 39 22.81 -3.31 -4.06
CA ALA A 39 23.91 -4.11 -3.52
C ALA A 39 24.67 -3.40 -2.38
N TYR A 40 25.16 -2.19 -2.64
CA TYR A 40 25.89 -1.39 -1.67
C TYR A 40 25.02 -0.99 -0.47
N ALA A 41 23.79 -0.55 -0.72
CA ALA A 41 22.86 -0.19 0.36
C ALA A 41 22.47 -1.40 1.22
N PHE A 42 22.35 -2.58 0.62
CA PHE A 42 22.10 -3.82 1.34
C PHE A 42 23.24 -4.13 2.31
N GLU A 43 24.48 -4.08 1.81
CA GLU A 43 25.68 -4.33 2.64
C GLU A 43 25.80 -3.34 3.82
N MET A 44 25.52 -2.06 3.56
CA MET A 44 25.69 -1.00 4.56
C MET A 44 24.57 -0.94 5.60
N TRP A 45 23.30 -1.19 5.19
CA TRP A 45 22.15 -0.84 6.03
C TRP A 45 21.42 -2.04 6.64
N MET A 46 21.64 -3.27 6.15
CA MET A 46 20.95 -4.44 6.71
C MET A 46 21.29 -4.71 8.16
N GLN A 47 22.52 -4.40 8.57
CA GLN A 47 22.98 -4.58 9.95
C GLN A 47 22.96 -3.28 10.77
N ALA A 48 22.47 -2.18 10.18
CA ALA A 48 22.41 -0.91 10.87
C ALA A 48 21.33 -0.93 11.97
N PRO A 49 21.63 -0.47 13.20
CA PRO A 49 20.63 -0.44 14.28
C PRO A 49 19.41 0.43 13.97
N MET A 50 19.56 1.44 13.11
CA MET A 50 18.51 2.36 12.69
C MET A 50 18.59 2.59 11.17
N PRO A 51 18.07 1.66 10.35
CA PRO A 51 18.16 1.77 8.90
C PRO A 51 17.03 2.61 8.28
N MET A 52 16.11 3.14 9.09
CA MET A 52 14.95 3.90 8.62
C MET A 52 15.29 5.38 8.42
N VAL A 53 14.79 5.93 7.33
CA VAL A 53 14.89 7.37 7.01
C VAL A 53 13.48 7.92 6.86
N THR A 54 13.23 9.14 7.36
CA THR A 54 11.94 9.80 7.24
C THR A 54 12.07 11.13 6.51
N PHE A 55 11.22 11.34 5.50
CA PHE A 55 11.07 12.60 4.81
C PHE A 55 9.73 13.23 5.12
N PHE A 56 9.72 14.54 5.33
CA PHE A 56 8.50 15.32 5.47
C PHE A 56 8.25 16.10 4.17
N LYS A 57 7.02 16.07 3.68
CA LYS A 57 6.61 16.80 2.47
C LYS A 57 5.23 17.40 2.68
N THR A 58 5.08 18.66 2.35
CA THR A 58 3.75 19.29 2.24
C THR A 58 3.25 19.16 0.80
N LEU A 59 2.13 18.48 0.62
CA LEU A 59 1.46 18.27 -0.65
C LEU A 59 0.34 19.28 -0.85
N ASP A 60 0.09 19.69 -2.08
CA ASP A 60 -1.13 20.37 -2.48
C ASP A 60 -2.23 19.34 -2.76
N VAL A 61 -3.20 19.25 -1.88
CA VAL A 61 -4.32 18.32 -2.01
C VAL A 61 -5.62 18.99 -2.44
N SER A 62 -5.56 20.26 -2.92
CA SER A 62 -6.74 21.03 -3.34
C SER A 62 -7.55 20.28 -4.40
N ARG A 63 -6.88 19.69 -5.40
CA ARG A 63 -7.53 18.93 -6.46
C ARG A 63 -8.15 17.64 -5.94
N LEU A 64 -7.44 16.92 -5.08
CA LEU A 64 -7.93 15.66 -4.48
C LEU A 64 -9.18 15.91 -3.63
N VAL A 65 -9.19 16.97 -2.81
CA VAL A 65 -10.36 17.36 -2.02
C VAL A 65 -11.56 17.72 -2.91
N LYS A 66 -11.34 18.49 -3.99
CA LYS A 66 -12.40 18.81 -4.95
C LYS A 66 -12.94 17.56 -5.64
N PHE A 67 -12.05 16.68 -6.10
CA PHE A 67 -12.39 15.43 -6.76
C PHE A 67 -13.20 14.51 -5.84
N SER A 68 -12.73 14.32 -4.61
CA SER A 68 -13.42 13.57 -3.54
C SER A 68 -14.87 14.03 -3.37
N ARG A 69 -15.09 15.35 -3.22
CA ARG A 69 -16.41 15.91 -3.00
C ARG A 69 -17.34 15.80 -4.21
N ARG A 70 -16.82 16.05 -5.41
CA ARG A 70 -17.61 16.00 -6.65
C ARG A 70 -18.11 14.60 -6.98
N ASN A 71 -17.30 13.59 -6.66
CA ASN A 71 -17.58 12.19 -7.02
C ASN A 71 -18.10 11.36 -5.82
N GLY A 72 -18.27 11.96 -4.62
CA GLY A 72 -18.68 11.22 -3.43
C GLY A 72 -17.70 10.17 -2.95
N LEU A 73 -16.40 10.29 -3.32
CA LEU A 73 -15.36 9.34 -2.98
C LEU A 73 -14.63 9.73 -1.67
N LYS A 74 -14.23 8.75 -0.87
CA LYS A 74 -13.50 9.01 0.38
C LYS A 74 -12.11 9.58 0.08
N PHE A 75 -11.74 10.66 0.80
CA PHE A 75 -10.41 11.27 0.69
C PHE A 75 -9.28 10.28 0.95
N ASN A 76 -9.40 9.46 2.01
CA ASN A 76 -8.40 8.47 2.38
C ASN A 76 -8.22 7.40 1.29
N MET A 77 -9.32 6.93 0.70
CA MET A 77 -9.27 5.99 -0.43
C MET A 77 -8.49 6.58 -1.61
N LEU A 78 -8.76 7.85 -1.95
CA LEU A 78 -8.05 8.53 -3.04
C LEU A 78 -6.55 8.74 -2.73
N MET A 79 -6.20 9.02 -1.47
CA MET A 79 -4.80 9.07 -1.04
C MET A 79 -4.12 7.71 -1.23
N CYS A 80 -4.73 6.61 -0.76
CA CYS A 80 -4.21 5.25 -0.94
C CYS A 80 -4.03 4.92 -2.43
N TYR A 81 -5.02 5.28 -3.27
CA TYR A 81 -4.92 5.10 -4.73
C TYR A 81 -3.74 5.86 -5.33
N CYS A 82 -3.59 7.15 -5.02
CA CYS A 82 -2.49 7.96 -5.52
C CYS A 82 -1.12 7.46 -5.03
N ILE A 83 -1.04 6.98 -3.77
CA ILE A 83 0.17 6.35 -3.22
C ILE A 83 0.54 5.10 -4.02
N GLY A 84 -0.39 4.16 -4.21
CA GLY A 84 -0.16 2.94 -4.99
C GLY A 84 0.26 3.26 -6.42
N ARG A 85 -0.41 4.24 -7.06
CA ARG A 85 -0.12 4.67 -8.43
C ARG A 85 1.24 5.35 -8.59
N ALA A 86 1.68 6.13 -7.61
CA ALA A 86 3.01 6.73 -7.61
C ALA A 86 4.10 5.68 -7.37
N ALA A 87 3.87 4.77 -6.42
CA ALA A 87 4.81 3.72 -6.05
C ALA A 87 4.99 2.67 -7.17
N SER A 88 3.92 2.29 -7.88
CA SER A 88 3.98 1.29 -8.95
C SER A 88 4.92 1.68 -10.11
N LYS A 89 5.28 2.96 -10.23
CA LYS A 89 6.19 3.49 -11.25
C LYS A 89 7.67 3.46 -10.85
N ILE A 90 7.97 2.98 -9.64
CA ILE A 90 9.32 3.01 -9.06
C ILE A 90 9.72 1.58 -8.67
N LYS A 91 10.78 1.06 -9.30
CA LYS A 91 11.21 -0.33 -9.17
C LYS A 91 11.55 -0.72 -7.73
N GLU A 92 12.07 0.19 -6.94
CA GLU A 92 12.49 -0.03 -5.57
C GLU A 92 11.30 -0.35 -4.64
N PHE A 93 10.07 0.05 -5.01
CA PHE A 93 8.86 -0.34 -4.28
C PHE A 93 8.48 -1.81 -4.48
N TYR A 94 9.10 -2.52 -5.39
CA TYR A 94 8.91 -3.97 -5.54
C TYR A 94 9.97 -4.77 -4.78
N LEU A 95 10.84 -4.11 -4.02
CA LEU A 95 11.88 -4.74 -3.19
C LEU A 95 11.55 -4.50 -1.72
N LEU A 96 11.83 -5.48 -0.87
CA LEU A 96 11.70 -5.34 0.58
C LEU A 96 12.77 -6.18 1.27
N PRO A 97 13.56 -5.62 2.21
CA PRO A 97 14.36 -6.43 3.11
C PRO A 97 13.44 -7.16 4.10
N VAL A 98 13.56 -8.49 4.18
CA VAL A 98 12.78 -9.35 5.07
C VAL A 98 13.75 -10.30 5.79
N GLY A 99 13.88 -10.17 7.11
CA GLY A 99 14.94 -10.84 7.85
C GLY A 99 16.32 -10.41 7.34
N ASP A 100 17.13 -11.34 6.91
CA ASP A 100 18.47 -11.13 6.33
C ASP A 100 18.49 -11.15 4.79
N LYS A 101 17.32 -11.14 4.14
CA LYS A 101 17.14 -11.34 2.71
C LYS A 101 16.56 -10.10 2.04
N LEU A 102 16.83 -9.98 0.73
CA LEU A 102 16.13 -9.03 -0.13
C LEU A 102 15.07 -9.78 -0.95
N MET A 103 13.82 -9.41 -0.73
CA MET A 103 12.68 -10.01 -1.44
C MET A 103 12.21 -9.10 -2.57
N GLN A 104 11.81 -9.71 -3.68
CA GLN A 104 11.19 -9.04 -4.81
C GLN A 104 9.74 -9.52 -4.96
N TYR A 105 8.84 -8.57 -5.13
CA TYR A 105 7.41 -8.77 -5.34
C TYR A 105 6.99 -8.41 -6.75
N GLU A 106 5.89 -9.02 -7.23
CA GLU A 106 5.30 -8.74 -8.54
C GLU A 106 4.19 -7.68 -8.46
N SER A 107 3.69 -7.40 -7.25
CA SER A 107 2.57 -6.48 -7.01
C SER A 107 2.79 -5.61 -5.78
N ILE A 108 1.99 -4.54 -5.71
CA ILE A 108 1.98 -3.58 -4.59
C ILE A 108 0.59 -3.58 -3.97
N ALA A 109 0.55 -3.49 -2.65
CA ALA A 109 -0.65 -3.17 -1.88
C ALA A 109 -0.43 -1.91 -1.04
N VAL A 110 -1.51 -1.22 -0.71
CA VAL A 110 -1.49 -0.07 0.20
C VAL A 110 -2.32 -0.41 1.43
N ASN A 111 -1.69 -0.40 2.57
CA ASN A 111 -2.36 -0.63 3.84
C ASN A 111 -3.14 0.61 4.29
N THR A 112 -4.27 0.39 4.95
CA THR A 112 -5.00 1.44 5.68
C THR A 112 -5.50 0.90 7.01
N ILE A 113 -5.54 1.76 8.02
CA ILE A 113 -6.07 1.41 9.33
C ILE A 113 -7.57 1.70 9.36
N VAL A 114 -8.34 0.74 9.86
CA VAL A 114 -9.80 0.74 9.90
C VAL A 114 -10.26 0.64 11.35
N ALA A 115 -11.14 1.55 11.78
CA ALA A 115 -11.85 1.38 13.05
C ALA A 115 -12.83 0.21 12.92
N ASN A 116 -12.80 -0.74 13.85
CA ASN A 116 -13.61 -1.95 13.83
C ASN A 116 -14.79 -1.88 14.79
N SER A 117 -15.70 -2.85 14.69
CA SER A 117 -16.92 -2.91 15.50
C SER A 117 -16.67 -3.17 17.00
N ALA A 118 -15.47 -3.63 17.37
CA ALA A 118 -15.06 -3.79 18.78
C ALA A 118 -14.58 -2.48 19.43
N GLY A 119 -14.52 -1.37 18.67
CA GLY A 119 -14.02 -0.08 19.16
C GLY A 119 -12.49 0.04 19.11
N GLU A 120 -11.83 -0.88 18.45
CA GLU A 120 -10.39 -0.94 18.23
C GLU A 120 -10.04 -0.60 16.77
N VAL A 121 -8.82 -0.86 16.35
CA VAL A 121 -8.37 -0.70 14.97
C VAL A 121 -7.89 -2.03 14.41
N SER A 122 -8.12 -2.23 13.12
CA SER A 122 -7.61 -3.36 12.37
C SER A 122 -6.88 -2.88 11.10
N SER A 123 -5.95 -3.69 10.62
CA SER A 123 -5.15 -3.45 9.43
C SER A 123 -5.86 -3.98 8.19
N CYS A 124 -5.84 -3.22 7.10
CA CYS A 124 -6.45 -3.62 5.84
C CYS A 124 -5.55 -3.32 4.66
N ASP A 125 -4.98 -4.35 4.06
CA ASP A 125 -4.20 -4.25 2.84
C ASP A 125 -5.12 -4.23 1.62
N LEU A 126 -4.89 -3.26 0.75
CA LEU A 126 -5.67 -3.00 -0.46
C LEU A 126 -4.79 -3.30 -1.67
N PRO A 127 -5.09 -4.29 -2.51
CA PRO A 127 -4.31 -4.55 -3.71
C PRO A 127 -4.41 -3.34 -4.64
N TYR A 128 -3.26 -2.84 -5.08
CA TYR A 128 -3.26 -1.73 -6.03
C TYR A 128 -3.63 -2.21 -7.43
N CYS A 129 -4.52 -1.48 -8.09
CA CYS A 129 -4.80 -1.59 -9.52
C CYS A 129 -4.94 -0.19 -10.13
N GLU A 130 -4.75 -0.06 -11.46
CA GLU A 130 -4.81 1.23 -12.15
C GLU A 130 -6.24 1.77 -12.31
N ASP A 131 -7.23 0.90 -12.31
CA ASP A 131 -8.64 1.30 -12.41
C ASP A 131 -9.14 1.85 -11.07
N LEU A 132 -9.44 3.15 -11.06
CA LEU A 132 -9.92 3.85 -9.86
C LEU A 132 -11.27 3.30 -9.37
N ALA A 133 -12.16 2.90 -10.28
CA ALA A 133 -13.48 2.38 -9.89
C ALA A 133 -13.32 1.01 -9.21
N GLN A 134 -12.48 0.14 -9.78
CA GLN A 134 -12.15 -1.14 -9.17
C GLN A 134 -11.48 -0.96 -7.81
N PHE A 135 -10.47 -0.08 -7.72
CA PHE A 135 -9.78 0.20 -6.44
C PHE A 135 -10.75 0.74 -5.38
N ASN A 136 -11.67 1.63 -5.75
CA ASN A 136 -12.70 2.12 -4.83
C ASN A 136 -13.63 1.00 -4.35
N ASN A 137 -14.07 0.11 -5.25
CA ASN A 137 -14.91 -1.03 -4.90
C ASN A 137 -14.20 -1.97 -3.92
N ASP A 138 -12.93 -2.29 -4.17
CA ASP A 138 -12.13 -3.12 -3.28
C ASP A 138 -11.87 -2.42 -1.95
N TYR A 139 -11.56 -1.12 -1.95
CA TYR A 139 -11.43 -0.34 -0.72
C TYR A 139 -12.69 -0.41 0.14
N MET A 140 -13.87 -0.16 -0.45
CA MET A 140 -15.13 -0.17 0.30
C MET A 140 -15.47 -1.57 0.81
N ARG A 141 -15.31 -2.58 -0.02
CA ARG A 141 -15.61 -3.98 0.33
C ARG A 141 -14.68 -4.47 1.45
N LEU A 142 -13.36 -4.35 1.27
CA LEU A 142 -12.37 -4.88 2.21
C LEU A 142 -12.38 -4.11 3.55
N THR A 143 -12.46 -2.78 3.53
CA THR A 143 -12.53 -2.01 4.78
C THR A 143 -13.81 -2.29 5.57
N ASN A 144 -14.96 -2.50 4.90
CA ASN A 144 -16.19 -2.90 5.57
C ASN A 144 -16.09 -4.33 6.14
N GLN A 145 -15.49 -5.25 5.41
CA GLN A 145 -15.27 -6.63 5.88
C GLN A 145 -14.38 -6.62 7.14
N VAL A 146 -13.24 -5.94 7.10
CA VAL A 146 -12.30 -5.79 8.24
C VAL A 146 -12.99 -5.13 9.44
N ALA A 147 -13.76 -4.06 9.20
CA ALA A 147 -14.49 -3.35 10.25
C ALA A 147 -15.51 -4.25 10.98
N GLN A 148 -16.17 -5.16 10.27
CA GLN A 148 -17.16 -6.06 10.84
C GLN A 148 -16.56 -7.31 11.48
N SER A 149 -15.54 -7.89 10.83
CA SER A 149 -14.91 -9.14 11.31
C SER A 149 -13.92 -8.93 12.46
N CYS A 150 -13.43 -7.70 12.66
CA CYS A 150 -12.33 -7.38 13.56
C CYS A 150 -11.05 -8.18 13.27
N THR A 151 -10.88 -8.61 12.02
CA THR A 151 -9.74 -9.43 11.56
C THR A 151 -9.00 -8.67 10.47
N ASP A 152 -7.68 -8.65 10.57
CA ASP A 152 -6.83 -7.98 9.58
C ASP A 152 -6.95 -8.65 8.20
N HIS A 153 -6.84 -7.85 7.16
CA HIS A 153 -6.66 -8.32 5.79
C HIS A 153 -5.20 -8.10 5.39
N ASP A 154 -4.43 -9.19 5.34
CA ASP A 154 -2.98 -9.21 5.16
C ASP A 154 -2.60 -9.77 3.77
N LEU A 155 -1.87 -8.98 2.98
CA LEU A 155 -1.32 -9.35 1.67
C LEU A 155 0.22 -9.41 1.68
N SER A 156 0.87 -9.39 2.83
CA SER A 156 2.34 -9.31 2.95
C SER A 156 3.09 -10.47 2.27
N GLN A 157 2.44 -11.62 2.08
CA GLN A 157 3.01 -12.77 1.37
C GLN A 157 2.82 -12.69 -0.16
N GLU A 158 1.98 -11.78 -0.64
CA GLU A 158 1.59 -11.68 -2.04
C GLU A 158 2.06 -10.39 -2.70
N SER A 159 2.10 -9.30 -1.93
CA SER A 159 2.38 -7.95 -2.41
C SER A 159 3.36 -7.23 -1.49
N MET A 160 4.16 -6.33 -2.06
CA MET A 160 4.89 -5.38 -1.23
C MET A 160 3.91 -4.34 -0.69
N VAL A 161 3.72 -4.31 0.62
CA VAL A 161 2.74 -3.46 1.27
C VAL A 161 3.36 -2.12 1.66
N ILE A 162 2.70 -1.02 1.28
CA ILE A 162 3.00 0.33 1.77
C ILE A 162 2.05 0.62 2.92
N GLY A 163 2.58 0.72 4.14
CA GLY A 163 1.78 1.06 5.31
C GLY A 163 1.28 2.50 5.28
N THR A 164 0.06 2.75 5.74
CA THR A 164 -0.43 4.12 5.95
C THR A 164 -1.16 4.29 7.29
N SER A 165 -1.08 5.50 7.85
CA SER A 165 -1.87 5.89 9.01
C SER A 165 -2.42 7.31 8.80
N ALA A 166 -3.75 7.43 8.83
CA ALA A 166 -4.47 8.67 8.61
C ALA A 166 -5.11 9.17 9.90
N LEU A 167 -4.57 10.22 10.50
CA LEU A 167 -5.11 10.88 11.68
C LEU A 167 -6.03 12.05 11.26
N ALA A 168 -7.07 11.74 10.46
CA ALA A 168 -7.86 12.73 9.74
C ALA A 168 -8.59 13.78 10.63
N GLN A 169 -8.71 13.54 11.93
CA GLN A 169 -9.34 14.46 12.87
C GLN A 169 -8.34 15.41 13.55
N TYR A 170 -7.04 15.08 13.49
CA TYR A 170 -6.00 15.81 14.21
C TYR A 170 -5.02 16.49 13.25
N GLU A 171 -4.63 17.71 13.56
CA GLU A 171 -3.55 18.39 12.89
C GLU A 171 -2.21 17.89 13.48
N ILE A 172 -1.33 17.44 12.61
CA ILE A 172 0.05 17.08 12.95
C ILE A 172 0.98 17.72 11.92
N ASP A 173 2.16 18.13 12.34
CA ASP A 173 3.20 18.66 11.46
C ASP A 173 4.10 17.56 10.92
N GLY A 174 4.04 16.37 11.52
CA GLY A 174 4.74 15.17 11.08
C GLY A 174 4.78 14.12 12.18
N ALA A 175 5.20 12.92 11.80
CA ALA A 175 5.43 11.82 12.74
C ALA A 175 6.61 10.98 12.27
N VAL A 176 7.39 10.45 13.20
CA VAL A 176 8.48 9.52 12.95
C VAL A 176 8.23 8.27 13.76
N GLY A 177 8.09 7.13 13.09
CA GLY A 177 8.03 5.83 13.76
C GLY A 177 9.44 5.40 14.23
N MET A 178 9.55 4.90 15.46
CA MET A 178 10.78 4.27 15.89
C MET A 178 10.91 2.87 15.29
N TYR A 179 12.09 2.54 14.81
CA TYR A 179 12.35 1.23 14.22
C TYR A 179 12.35 0.15 15.31
N SER A 180 11.45 -0.83 15.16
CA SER A 180 11.32 -1.94 16.10
C SER A 180 12.06 -3.21 15.68
N GLY A 181 12.72 -3.21 14.51
CA GLY A 181 13.37 -4.40 13.94
C GLY A 181 12.41 -5.40 13.27
N VAL A 182 11.11 -5.11 13.22
CA VAL A 182 10.09 -6.04 12.71
C VAL A 182 9.58 -5.64 11.34
N PHE A 183 9.22 -4.35 11.16
CA PHE A 183 8.60 -3.87 9.92
C PHE A 183 9.57 -3.00 9.13
N ASN A 184 9.95 -3.47 7.95
CA ASN A 184 10.83 -2.76 7.02
C ASN A 184 10.06 -2.05 5.90
N ASN A 185 8.74 -2.19 5.89
CA ASN A 185 7.86 -1.64 4.87
C ASN A 185 7.93 -0.11 4.83
N PRO A 186 7.84 0.50 3.65
CA PRO A 186 7.60 1.93 3.55
C PRO A 186 6.31 2.30 4.29
N PHE A 187 6.33 3.41 5.00
CA PHE A 187 5.19 3.83 5.81
C PHE A 187 4.91 5.32 5.63
N MET A 188 3.65 5.69 5.45
CA MET A 188 3.25 7.09 5.30
C MET A 188 2.21 7.48 6.34
N ILE A 189 2.46 8.59 7.04
CA ILE A 189 1.55 9.13 8.06
C ILE A 189 1.12 10.52 7.63
N TRP A 190 -0.16 10.83 7.83
CA TRP A 190 -0.68 12.19 7.68
C TRP A 190 -1.79 12.49 8.67
N GLY A 191 -1.96 13.78 8.95
CA GLY A 191 -3.05 14.30 9.76
C GLY A 191 -4.18 14.91 8.94
N LYS A 192 -4.87 15.85 9.54
CA LYS A 192 -5.91 16.65 8.89
C LYS A 192 -5.28 17.64 7.92
N TYR A 193 -5.84 17.76 6.71
CA TYR A 193 -5.39 18.76 5.76
C TYR A 193 -5.76 20.18 6.23
N LYS A 194 -4.87 21.15 5.96
CA LYS A 194 -5.05 22.58 6.27
C LYS A 194 -5.62 23.32 5.06
N ARG A 195 -6.66 24.12 5.27
CA ARG A 195 -7.26 24.94 4.23
C ARG A 195 -6.82 26.39 4.38
N SER A 196 -6.38 26.99 3.29
CA SER A 196 -6.20 28.42 3.16
C SER A 196 -7.14 28.96 2.07
N TRP A 197 -7.10 30.27 1.82
CA TRP A 197 -7.96 30.92 0.82
C TRP A 197 -7.86 30.33 -0.58
N PHE A 198 -6.68 29.93 -1.01
CA PHE A 198 -6.43 29.48 -2.38
C PHE A 198 -5.97 28.02 -2.45
N LYS A 199 -5.60 27.40 -1.33
CA LYS A 199 -4.91 26.14 -1.33
C LYS A 199 -5.32 25.26 -0.15
N THR A 200 -5.41 23.96 -0.39
CA THR A 200 -5.52 22.95 0.65
C THR A 200 -4.25 22.14 0.69
N THR A 201 -3.59 22.11 1.83
CA THR A 201 -2.30 21.43 1.98
C THR A 201 -2.38 20.28 2.98
N LEU A 202 -1.54 19.28 2.78
CA LEU A 202 -1.40 18.13 3.66
C LEU A 202 0.09 17.84 3.86
N THR A 203 0.55 17.90 5.10
CA THR A 203 1.89 17.41 5.43
C THR A 203 1.84 15.91 5.60
N VAL A 204 2.76 15.22 4.92
CA VAL A 204 2.96 13.77 5.02
C VAL A 204 4.34 13.49 5.55
N SER A 205 4.46 12.46 6.39
CA SER A 205 5.72 11.85 6.79
C SER A 205 5.87 10.54 6.02
N PHE A 206 6.93 10.39 5.26
CA PHE A 206 7.23 9.18 4.52
C PHE A 206 8.50 8.56 5.05
N GLN A 207 8.38 7.37 5.66
CA GLN A 207 9.47 6.59 6.22
C GLN A 207 9.75 5.37 5.35
N PHE A 208 11.04 5.03 5.19
CA PHE A 208 11.46 3.89 4.38
C PHE A 208 12.78 3.30 4.91
N HIS A 209 13.00 2.02 4.64
CA HIS A 209 14.25 1.34 4.95
C HIS A 209 15.33 1.69 3.91
N HIS A 210 16.51 2.11 4.34
CA HIS A 210 17.56 2.61 3.44
C HIS A 210 18.13 1.52 2.50
N THR A 211 18.01 0.25 2.89
CA THR A 211 18.32 -0.87 1.99
C THR A 211 17.38 -0.89 0.80
N GLN A 212 16.08 -0.63 0.99
CA GLN A 212 15.08 -0.65 -0.08
C GLN A 212 15.27 0.52 -1.05
N MET A 213 15.38 1.73 -0.53
CA MET A 213 15.50 2.95 -1.34
C MET A 213 16.40 3.99 -0.67
N ASP A 214 16.84 4.96 -1.43
CA ASP A 214 17.58 6.13 -0.96
C ASP A 214 16.77 7.42 -1.13
N GLY A 215 17.36 8.55 -0.73
CA GLY A 215 16.71 9.85 -0.80
C GLY A 215 16.23 10.25 -2.19
N ALA A 216 16.95 9.85 -3.25
CA ALA A 216 16.55 10.16 -4.63
C ALA A 216 15.28 9.37 -5.03
N HIS A 217 15.16 8.10 -4.62
CA HIS A 217 13.97 7.27 -4.85
C HIS A 217 12.77 7.83 -4.07
N ALA A 218 12.97 8.15 -2.78
CA ALA A 218 11.94 8.74 -1.95
C ALA A 218 11.45 10.10 -2.47
N SER A 219 12.36 10.95 -2.95
CA SER A 219 12.01 12.24 -3.57
C SER A 219 11.22 12.06 -4.85
N ARG A 220 11.64 11.13 -5.74
CA ARG A 220 10.86 10.80 -6.96
C ARG A 220 9.47 10.29 -6.64
N PHE A 221 9.32 9.49 -5.59
CA PHE A 221 8.04 9.02 -5.13
C PHE A 221 7.14 10.17 -4.65
N LEU A 222 7.64 11.04 -3.79
CA LEU A 222 6.87 12.16 -3.24
C LEU A 222 6.47 13.17 -4.33
N ASP A 223 7.35 13.44 -5.29
CA ASP A 223 7.01 14.27 -6.45
C ASP A 223 6.06 13.55 -7.41
N GLY A 224 6.19 12.22 -7.53
CA GLY A 224 5.25 11.36 -8.23
C GLY A 224 3.86 11.43 -7.62
N LEU A 225 3.76 11.30 -6.31
CA LEU A 225 2.49 11.39 -5.56
C LEU A 225 1.80 12.74 -5.80
N GLN A 226 2.55 13.85 -5.77
CA GLN A 226 1.98 15.17 -6.11
C GLN A 226 1.42 15.18 -7.54
N ARG A 227 2.16 14.65 -8.52
CA ARG A 227 1.69 14.57 -9.91
C ARG A 227 0.43 13.71 -10.06
N GLU A 228 0.32 12.59 -9.32
CA GLU A 228 -0.88 11.76 -9.35
C GLU A 228 -2.10 12.49 -8.77
N ILE A 229 -1.91 13.23 -7.68
CA ILE A 229 -2.96 14.10 -7.10
C ILE A 229 -3.40 15.17 -8.11
N ASP A 230 -2.43 15.78 -8.79
CA ASP A 230 -2.70 16.85 -9.78
C ASP A 230 -3.32 16.31 -11.08
N SER A 231 -3.16 15.04 -11.38
CA SER A 231 -3.70 14.38 -12.57
C SER A 231 -5.19 14.01 -12.47
N LEU A 232 -5.78 14.05 -11.28
CA LEU A 232 -7.21 13.75 -11.08
C LEU A 232 -8.07 14.71 -11.92
N LYS A 233 -8.85 14.17 -12.86
CA LYS A 233 -9.70 14.98 -13.75
C LYS A 233 -10.96 15.43 -13.01
N LEU A 234 -11.10 16.75 -12.82
CA LEU A 234 -12.25 17.38 -12.15
C LEU A 234 -13.49 17.39 -13.06
#